data_4389c632a3a7f0dae8f88efb5313c53f
#
_entry.id   4389c632a3a7f0dae8f88efb5313c53f
#
_cell.length_a   1.000
_cell.length_b   1.000
_cell.length_c   1.000
_cell.angle_alpha   90.00
_cell.angle_beta   90.00
_cell.angle_gamma   90.00
#
_symmetry.space_group_name_H-M   'P 1'
#
loop_
_entity.id
_entity.type
_entity.pdbx_description
1 polymer ?
#
loop_
_entity_poly.entity_id
_entity_poly.type
_entity_poly.pdbx_seq_one_letter_code
_entity_poly.pdbx_strand_id
1 'polypeptide(L)'
;MVGYVSQQYGTTAIESVMNDTLTGSKDYSSWNNAIASLAGQTQPGNTAKLTIDSRIQTAAEQALKGFKGAVVVIDPRTGAVLACASSPTYDNTNIDALLQTGGGEDGSMYNRAMDALYTPGSTFKVVTLSAALETGTASLTSTYQAPGSMDIGNAPVTNSANESYGTISLQQAFAVSSNVVFGQVANEVGANTLVQFANAFGYGQKLGQDLTSAASIMADPSLMTEWETAWAGAGQPVGMD
;
A
#
# COMPACT_ATOMS: atom_id res chain seq x y z
N MET A 1 6.87 -0.08 12.80
CA MET A 1 6.17 -1.38 12.67
C MET A 1 5.97 -2.12 13.99
N VAL A 2 6.99 -2.24 14.85
CA VAL A 2 6.86 -2.93 16.15
C VAL A 2 5.79 -2.27 17.02
N GLY A 3 5.77 -0.95 17.08
CA GLY A 3 4.88 -0.18 17.94
C GLY A 3 5.54 0.20 19.25
N TYR A 4 4.71 0.52 20.21
CA TYR A 4 5.14 0.85 21.57
C TYR A 4 4.22 0.21 22.61
N VAL A 5 4.73 0.13 23.83
CA VAL A 5 3.99 -0.24 25.04
C VAL A 5 4.10 0.92 26.04
N SER A 6 2.95 1.45 26.48
CA SER A 6 2.84 2.48 27.49
C SER A 6 1.77 2.08 28.50
N GLN A 7 2.04 2.29 29.78
CA GLN A 7 1.03 2.07 30.83
C GLN A 7 -0.11 3.10 30.76
N GLN A 8 0.18 4.31 30.29
CA GLN A 8 -0.77 5.40 30.21
C GLN A 8 -1.53 5.44 28.86
N TYR A 9 -0.84 5.14 27.75
CA TYR A 9 -1.35 5.33 26.39
C TYR A 9 -1.63 4.00 25.66
N GLY A 10 -1.41 2.85 26.33
CA GLY A 10 -1.67 1.52 25.78
C GLY A 10 -0.59 1.00 24.84
N THR A 11 -1.00 0.14 23.92
CA THR A 11 -0.10 -0.55 22.98
C THR A 11 -0.51 -0.29 21.54
N THR A 12 0.44 -0.33 20.62
CA THR A 12 0.18 -0.13 19.18
C THR A 12 0.88 -1.17 18.31
N ALA A 13 0.45 -1.27 17.04
CA ALA A 13 1.05 -2.11 16.01
C ALA A 13 1.22 -3.58 16.48
N ILE A 14 2.39 -4.20 16.28
CA ILE A 14 2.65 -5.60 16.67
C ILE A 14 2.48 -5.81 18.19
N GLU A 15 2.90 -4.86 19.01
CA GLU A 15 2.71 -4.94 20.46
C GLU A 15 1.22 -5.04 20.85
N SER A 16 0.35 -4.37 20.11
CA SER A 16 -1.10 -4.44 20.33
C SER A 16 -1.69 -5.74 19.79
N VAL A 17 -1.39 -6.11 18.56
CA VAL A 17 -1.95 -7.30 17.90
C VAL A 17 -1.52 -8.58 18.56
N MET A 18 -0.26 -8.64 18.99
CA MET A 18 0.33 -9.81 19.65
C MET A 18 0.29 -9.73 21.19
N ASN A 19 -0.43 -8.77 21.76
CA ASN A 19 -0.45 -8.51 23.20
C ASN A 19 -0.76 -9.78 24.01
N ASP A 20 -1.78 -10.55 23.63
CA ASP A 20 -2.15 -11.79 24.32
C ASP A 20 -1.05 -12.85 24.27
N THR A 21 -0.28 -12.89 23.18
CA THR A 21 0.88 -13.79 23.05
C THR A 21 2.04 -13.28 23.89
N LEU A 22 2.36 -11.99 23.77
CA LEU A 22 3.49 -11.38 24.47
C LEU A 22 3.31 -11.35 25.98
N THR A 23 2.08 -11.23 26.47
CA THR A 23 1.75 -11.28 27.90
C THR A 23 1.50 -12.69 28.44
N GLY A 24 1.41 -13.71 27.55
CA GLY A 24 1.06 -15.08 27.93
C GLY A 24 -0.42 -15.25 28.31
N SER A 25 -1.27 -14.26 28.06
CA SER A 25 -2.69 -14.27 28.49
C SER A 25 -3.52 -15.36 27.80
N LYS A 26 -3.12 -15.84 26.61
CA LYS A 26 -3.76 -16.98 25.92
C LYS A 26 -3.58 -18.31 26.64
N ASP A 27 -2.58 -18.43 27.49
CA ASP A 27 -2.26 -19.69 28.22
C ASP A 27 -3.06 -19.83 29.53
N TYR A 28 -3.93 -18.86 29.87
CA TYR A 28 -4.78 -18.87 31.06
C TYR A 28 -5.84 -19.99 31.09
N SER A 29 -5.94 -20.79 30.05
CA SER A 29 -6.91 -21.90 29.97
C SER A 29 -6.56 -23.09 30.88
N SER A 30 -5.37 -23.16 31.50
CA SER A 30 -5.00 -24.19 32.43
C SER A 30 -5.19 -23.72 33.88
N TRP A 31 -5.79 -24.58 34.71
CA TRP A 31 -5.91 -24.37 36.17
C TRP A 31 -4.59 -24.04 36.87
N ASN A 32 -3.48 -24.58 36.34
CA ASN A 32 -2.15 -24.31 36.87
C ASN A 32 -1.73 -22.85 36.75
N ASN A 33 -2.12 -22.18 35.65
CA ASN A 33 -1.83 -20.76 35.42
C ASN A 33 -2.68 -19.85 36.31
N ALA A 34 -3.94 -20.22 36.56
CA ALA A 34 -4.80 -19.52 37.51
C ALA A 34 -4.24 -19.61 38.95
N ILE A 35 -3.73 -20.75 39.35
CA ILE A 35 -3.12 -20.94 40.67
C ILE A 35 -1.80 -20.16 40.79
N ALA A 36 -0.95 -20.15 39.75
CA ALA A 36 0.29 -19.40 39.73
C ALA A 36 0.05 -17.88 39.84
N SER A 37 -0.97 -17.37 39.17
CA SER A 37 -1.40 -15.96 39.24
C SER A 37 -1.89 -15.61 40.66
N LEU A 38 -2.67 -16.48 41.29
CA LEU A 38 -3.11 -16.32 42.68
C LEU A 38 -1.94 -16.36 43.69
N ALA A 39 -0.86 -17.07 43.31
CA ALA A 39 0.37 -17.13 44.11
C ALA A 39 1.32 -15.93 43.87
N GLY A 40 0.90 -14.93 43.09
CA GLY A 40 1.72 -13.73 42.78
C GLY A 40 2.90 -14.01 41.86
N GLN A 41 2.92 -15.16 41.17
CA GLN A 41 3.96 -15.47 40.20
C GLN A 41 3.65 -14.74 38.89
N THR A 42 4.59 -13.92 38.42
CA THR A 42 4.50 -13.31 37.07
C THR A 42 4.68 -14.38 36.01
N GLN A 43 3.71 -14.49 35.10
CA GLN A 43 3.84 -15.38 33.95
C GLN A 43 4.85 -14.82 32.94
N PRO A 44 5.76 -15.67 32.42
CA PRO A 44 6.60 -15.26 31.32
C PRO A 44 5.74 -15.07 30.07
N GLY A 45 5.98 -13.98 29.34
CA GLY A 45 5.39 -13.80 28.01
C GLY A 45 5.95 -14.79 26.99
N ASN A 46 5.22 -14.97 25.91
CA ASN A 46 5.66 -15.80 24.79
C ASN A 46 6.40 -14.97 23.72
N THR A 47 7.20 -15.66 22.91
CA THR A 47 7.96 -15.01 21.85
C THR A 47 7.11 -14.86 20.59
N ALA A 48 7.04 -13.66 20.03
CA ALA A 48 6.52 -13.40 18.69
C ALA A 48 7.68 -13.44 17.70
N LYS A 49 7.63 -14.37 16.73
CA LYS A 49 8.61 -14.46 15.63
C LYS A 49 8.05 -13.76 14.39
N LEU A 50 8.72 -12.71 13.95
CA LEU A 50 8.35 -11.95 12.75
C LEU A 50 9.16 -12.42 11.53
N THR A 51 8.64 -12.10 10.32
CA THR A 51 9.32 -12.33 9.05
C THR A 51 10.36 -11.26 8.73
N ILE A 52 10.40 -10.19 9.53
CA ILE A 52 11.32 -9.05 9.33
C ILE A 52 12.77 -9.51 9.44
N ASP A 53 13.58 -9.20 8.43
CA ASP A 53 15.04 -9.30 8.49
C ASP A 53 15.61 -7.95 8.93
N SER A 54 16.30 -7.92 10.07
CA SER A 54 16.82 -6.68 10.66
C SER A 54 17.81 -5.95 9.74
N ARG A 55 18.54 -6.68 8.90
CA ARG A 55 19.49 -6.09 7.95
C ARG A 55 18.77 -5.36 6.82
N ILE A 56 17.69 -5.97 6.30
CA ILE A 56 16.85 -5.36 5.24
C ILE A 56 16.07 -4.19 5.82
N GLN A 57 15.53 -4.32 7.04
CA GLN A 57 14.85 -3.24 7.75
C GLN A 57 15.77 -2.04 7.94
N THR A 58 16.99 -2.26 8.44
CA THR A 58 17.98 -1.18 8.62
C THR A 58 18.35 -0.50 7.31
N ALA A 59 18.51 -1.25 6.23
CA ALA A 59 18.79 -0.69 4.90
C ALA A 59 17.61 0.18 4.40
N ALA A 60 16.37 -0.29 4.59
CA ALA A 60 15.17 0.47 4.25
C ALA A 60 15.04 1.78 5.05
N GLU A 61 15.31 1.76 6.34
CA GLU A 61 15.30 2.94 7.20
C GLU A 61 16.40 3.94 6.81
N GLN A 62 17.59 3.44 6.48
CA GLN A 62 18.69 4.29 5.99
C GLN A 62 18.36 4.95 4.65
N ALA A 63 17.71 4.22 3.74
CA ALA A 63 17.29 4.74 2.44
C ALA A 63 16.21 5.85 2.58
N LEU A 64 15.38 5.78 3.61
CA LEU A 64 14.35 6.79 3.91
C LEU A 64 14.88 8.03 4.62
N LYS A 65 16.13 8.04 5.08
CA LYS A 65 16.66 9.15 5.85
C LYS A 65 16.61 10.47 5.06
N GLY A 66 15.93 11.46 5.63
CA GLY A 66 15.71 12.77 4.99
C GLY A 66 14.50 12.86 4.08
N PHE A 67 13.77 11.76 3.89
CA PHE A 67 12.52 11.73 3.13
C PHE A 67 11.30 11.48 4.04
N LYS A 68 10.13 11.97 3.62
CA LYS A 68 8.83 11.54 4.16
C LYS A 68 8.26 10.46 3.24
N GLY A 69 8.09 9.25 3.77
CA GLY A 69 7.61 8.14 2.95
C GLY A 69 7.69 6.80 3.66
N ALA A 70 7.57 5.74 2.87
CA ALA A 70 7.65 4.37 3.37
C ALA A 70 8.42 3.46 2.40
N VAL A 71 9.02 2.40 2.96
CA VAL A 71 9.59 1.30 2.20
C VAL A 71 9.04 0.00 2.76
N VAL A 72 8.44 -0.82 1.88
CA VAL A 72 7.99 -2.17 2.21
C VAL A 72 8.71 -3.15 1.30
N VAL A 73 9.32 -4.18 1.88
CA VAL A 73 10.01 -5.24 1.14
C VAL A 73 9.30 -6.56 1.40
N ILE A 74 8.83 -7.20 0.33
CA ILE A 74 8.07 -8.45 0.39
C ILE A 74 8.76 -9.51 -0.44
N ASP A 75 8.87 -10.73 0.07
CA ASP A 75 9.23 -11.90 -0.75
C ASP A 75 8.00 -12.32 -1.57
N PRO A 76 8.01 -12.18 -2.92
CA PRO A 76 6.83 -12.45 -3.73
C PRO A 76 6.44 -13.94 -3.79
N ARG A 77 7.33 -14.84 -3.37
CA ARG A 77 7.05 -16.29 -3.36
C ARG A 77 6.27 -16.74 -2.14
N THR A 78 6.44 -16.03 -1.02
CA THR A 78 5.88 -16.42 0.28
C THR A 78 4.89 -15.41 0.83
N GLY A 79 4.91 -14.17 0.33
CA GLY A 79 4.18 -13.03 0.88
C GLY A 79 4.82 -12.49 2.18
N ALA A 80 5.98 -13.02 2.60
CA ALA A 80 6.63 -12.58 3.82
C ALA A 80 7.10 -11.13 3.71
N VAL A 81 6.72 -10.29 4.68
CA VAL A 81 7.22 -8.92 4.80
C VAL A 81 8.59 -8.96 5.47
N LEU A 82 9.64 -8.62 4.71
CA LEU A 82 11.02 -8.62 5.16
C LEU A 82 11.47 -7.28 5.75
N ALA A 83 10.84 -6.19 5.32
CA ALA A 83 11.00 -4.87 5.91
C ALA A 83 9.71 -4.06 5.76
N CYS A 84 9.45 -3.18 6.74
CA CYS A 84 8.33 -2.25 6.73
C CYS A 84 8.77 -1.00 7.49
N ALA A 85 9.28 -0.01 6.75
CA ALA A 85 9.84 1.23 7.29
C ALA A 85 8.96 2.42 6.94
N SER A 86 8.82 3.35 7.87
CA SER A 86 8.11 4.63 7.73
C SER A 86 9.02 5.77 8.20
N SER A 87 8.99 6.90 7.50
CA SER A 87 9.78 8.09 7.86
C SER A 87 8.93 9.36 7.74
N PRO A 88 9.03 10.31 8.68
CA PRO A 88 9.79 10.23 9.93
C PRO A 88 9.27 9.15 10.87
N THR A 89 10.09 8.75 11.82
CA THR A 89 9.77 7.75 12.84
C THR A 89 10.11 8.29 14.24
N TYR A 90 9.72 7.59 15.27
CA TYR A 90 9.93 7.96 16.66
C TYR A 90 10.78 6.92 17.41
N ASP A 91 11.39 7.34 18.52
CA ASP A 91 12.06 6.45 19.44
C ASP A 91 11.03 5.85 20.41
N ASN A 92 10.77 4.56 20.27
CA ASN A 92 9.79 3.84 21.10
C ASN A 92 10.29 3.58 22.53
N THR A 93 11.57 3.80 22.83
CA THR A 93 12.13 3.67 24.19
C THR A 93 11.75 4.83 25.10
N ASN A 94 11.32 5.96 24.54
CA ASN A 94 10.95 7.17 25.28
C ASN A 94 9.55 7.69 24.92
N ILE A 95 8.63 6.76 24.69
CA ILE A 95 7.30 7.05 24.15
C ILE A 95 6.45 7.92 25.09
N ASP A 96 6.52 7.69 26.40
CA ASP A 96 5.69 8.43 27.36
C ASP A 96 6.07 9.92 27.39
N ALA A 97 7.35 10.25 27.36
CA ALA A 97 7.81 11.63 27.28
C ALA A 97 7.43 12.29 25.94
N LEU A 98 7.51 11.53 24.84
CA LEU A 98 7.11 12.01 23.52
C LEU A 98 5.61 12.36 23.49
N LEU A 99 4.75 11.47 24.00
CA LEU A 99 3.30 11.68 24.01
C LEU A 99 2.86 12.78 24.98
N GLN A 100 3.53 12.93 26.14
CA GLN A 100 3.25 14.00 27.09
C GLN A 100 3.53 15.40 26.51
N THR A 101 4.52 15.52 25.63
CA THR A 101 4.89 16.80 24.99
C THR A 101 4.10 17.08 23.70
N GLY A 102 3.03 16.33 23.42
CA GLY A 102 2.29 16.44 22.15
C GLY A 102 3.07 15.91 20.96
N GLY A 103 3.98 14.97 21.20
CA GLY A 103 4.86 14.40 20.18
C GLY A 103 4.11 13.79 19.02
N GLY A 104 4.73 13.87 17.84
CA GLY A 104 4.14 13.37 16.58
C GLY A 104 3.54 14.45 15.69
N GLU A 105 3.63 15.75 16.05
CA GLU A 105 3.22 16.87 15.19
C GLU A 105 3.97 16.86 13.84
N ASP A 106 5.18 16.32 13.80
CA ASP A 106 5.98 16.08 12.59
C ASP A 106 5.46 14.89 11.76
N GLY A 107 4.46 14.16 12.28
CA GLY A 107 3.90 12.95 11.71
C GLY A 107 4.76 11.71 11.90
N SER A 108 5.69 11.71 12.88
CA SER A 108 6.52 10.53 13.21
C SER A 108 5.72 9.35 13.76
N MET A 109 4.58 9.62 14.42
CA MET A 109 3.65 8.59 14.91
C MET A 109 2.80 7.95 13.81
N TYR A 110 2.72 8.56 12.62
CA TYR A 110 1.92 8.06 11.52
C TYR A 110 2.67 6.99 10.73
N ASN A 111 2.14 5.77 10.72
CA ASN A 111 2.75 4.66 9.97
C ASN A 111 2.42 4.76 8.49
N ARG A 112 3.27 5.44 7.73
CA ARG A 112 3.07 5.66 6.29
C ARG A 112 3.07 4.39 5.45
N ALA A 113 3.68 3.32 5.95
CA ALA A 113 3.69 2.04 5.25
C ALA A 113 2.34 1.32 5.31
N MET A 114 1.54 1.57 6.37
CA MET A 114 0.29 0.87 6.62
C MET A 114 -0.93 1.77 6.45
N ASP A 115 -0.82 3.05 6.81
CA ASP A 115 -1.98 3.92 6.97
C ASP A 115 -2.05 5.02 5.90
N ALA A 116 -0.95 5.30 5.17
CA ALA A 116 -0.95 6.32 4.13
C ALA A 116 -1.52 5.79 2.82
N LEU A 117 -2.28 6.65 2.16
CA LEU A 117 -2.75 6.42 0.80
C LEU A 117 -1.85 7.19 -0.18
N TYR A 118 -1.45 6.51 -1.24
CA TYR A 118 -0.58 7.07 -2.27
C TYR A 118 -1.20 6.87 -3.63
N THR A 119 -1.11 7.88 -4.47
CA THR A 119 -1.43 7.73 -5.89
C THR A 119 -0.51 6.69 -6.52
N PRO A 120 -1.05 5.61 -7.13
CA PRO A 120 -0.22 4.53 -7.66
C PRO A 120 0.66 4.97 -8.83
N GLY A 121 0.24 5.99 -9.57
CA GLY A 121 0.92 6.42 -10.78
C GLY A 121 1.03 5.30 -11.81
N SER A 122 2.06 5.33 -12.62
CA SER A 122 2.26 4.37 -13.72
C SER A 122 2.39 2.91 -13.29
N THR A 123 2.53 2.60 -12.01
CA THR A 123 2.47 1.21 -11.53
C THR A 123 1.09 0.59 -11.74
N PHE A 124 0.03 1.41 -11.73
CA PHE A 124 -1.33 0.96 -12.01
C PHE A 124 -1.54 0.46 -13.44
N LYS A 125 -0.68 0.85 -14.38
CA LYS A 125 -0.74 0.36 -15.77
C LYS A 125 -0.60 -1.16 -15.87
N VAL A 126 -0.02 -1.82 -14.87
CA VAL A 126 -0.02 -3.29 -14.76
C VAL A 126 -1.45 -3.81 -14.66
N VAL A 127 -2.31 -3.17 -13.86
CA VAL A 127 -3.73 -3.53 -13.70
C VAL A 127 -4.47 -3.33 -15.01
N THR A 128 -4.31 -2.17 -15.63
CA THR A 128 -4.95 -1.83 -16.91
C THR A 128 -4.52 -2.79 -18.03
N LEU A 129 -3.23 -3.09 -18.11
CA LEU A 129 -2.68 -4.05 -19.08
C LEU A 129 -3.26 -5.46 -18.85
N SER A 130 -3.30 -5.91 -17.58
CA SER A 130 -3.86 -7.21 -17.23
C SER A 130 -5.33 -7.31 -17.61
N ALA A 131 -6.11 -6.25 -17.35
CA ALA A 131 -7.52 -6.18 -17.75
C ALA A 131 -7.68 -6.28 -19.28
N ALA A 132 -6.90 -5.53 -20.04
CA ALA A 132 -6.97 -5.52 -21.50
C ALA A 132 -6.60 -6.88 -22.11
N LEU A 133 -5.56 -7.53 -21.59
CA LEU A 133 -5.10 -8.83 -22.10
C LEU A 133 -6.08 -9.97 -21.73
N GLU A 134 -6.54 -10.00 -20.48
CA GLU A 134 -7.40 -11.06 -19.97
C GLU A 134 -8.81 -11.02 -20.59
N THR A 135 -9.34 -9.83 -20.85
CA THR A 135 -10.63 -9.67 -21.55
C THR A 135 -10.52 -9.83 -23.06
N GLY A 136 -9.32 -9.89 -23.62
CA GLY A 136 -9.09 -9.91 -25.06
C GLY A 136 -9.40 -8.58 -25.74
N THR A 137 -9.60 -7.50 -25.00
CA THR A 137 -9.84 -6.14 -25.53
C THR A 137 -8.65 -5.67 -26.37
N ALA A 138 -7.42 -5.97 -25.92
CA ALA A 138 -6.20 -5.70 -26.66
C ALA A 138 -5.20 -6.85 -26.51
N SER A 139 -4.20 -6.87 -27.40
CA SER A 139 -3.04 -7.76 -27.32
C SER A 139 -1.76 -6.92 -27.23
N LEU A 140 -0.64 -7.53 -26.88
CA LEU A 140 0.65 -6.84 -26.85
C LEU A 140 1.06 -6.23 -28.20
N THR A 141 0.53 -6.75 -29.32
CA THR A 141 0.78 -6.28 -30.68
C THR A 141 -0.27 -5.28 -31.19
N SER A 142 -1.36 -5.05 -30.44
CA SER A 142 -2.33 -3.99 -30.78
C SER A 142 -1.65 -2.65 -30.84
N THR A 143 -1.95 -1.83 -31.86
CA THR A 143 -1.26 -0.57 -32.13
C THR A 143 -2.15 0.62 -31.80
N TYR A 144 -1.56 1.65 -31.23
CA TYR A 144 -2.21 2.87 -30.77
C TYR A 144 -1.46 4.11 -31.26
N GLN A 145 -2.21 5.20 -31.47
CA GLN A 145 -1.62 6.52 -31.67
C GLN A 145 -1.18 7.06 -30.29
N ALA A 146 0.08 7.49 -30.21
CA ALA A 146 0.69 7.99 -28.97
C ALA A 146 1.25 9.41 -29.17
N PRO A 147 0.40 10.41 -29.52
CA PRO A 147 0.84 11.80 -29.52
C PRO A 147 1.21 12.26 -28.11
N GLY A 148 1.90 13.40 -27.98
CA GLY A 148 2.22 13.99 -26.69
C GLY A 148 0.98 14.31 -25.83
N SER A 149 -0.13 14.64 -26.50
CA SER A 149 -1.44 14.89 -25.90
C SER A 149 -2.55 14.40 -26.82
N MET A 150 -3.64 13.88 -26.25
CA MET A 150 -4.84 13.46 -26.98
C MET A 150 -6.07 13.80 -26.15
N ASP A 151 -7.10 14.36 -26.78
CA ASP A 151 -8.39 14.57 -26.13
C ASP A 151 -9.14 13.23 -26.01
N ILE A 152 -9.47 12.86 -24.79
CA ILE A 152 -10.26 11.68 -24.43
C ILE A 152 -11.37 12.15 -23.50
N GLY A 153 -12.63 11.91 -23.86
CA GLY A 153 -13.77 12.37 -23.05
C GLY A 153 -13.84 13.91 -22.94
N ASN A 154 -13.49 14.61 -24.01
CA ASN A 154 -13.50 16.09 -24.14
C ASN A 154 -12.46 16.83 -23.26
N ALA A 155 -11.41 16.14 -22.80
CA ALA A 155 -10.32 16.76 -22.07
C ALA A 155 -8.98 16.07 -22.37
N PRO A 156 -7.83 16.78 -22.25
CA PRO A 156 -6.55 16.24 -22.64
C PRO A 156 -6.04 15.18 -21.67
N VAL A 157 -5.51 14.09 -22.23
CA VAL A 157 -4.63 13.13 -21.56
C VAL A 157 -3.23 13.33 -22.15
N THR A 158 -2.23 13.51 -21.29
CA THR A 158 -0.88 13.90 -21.72
C THR A 158 0.16 12.89 -21.27
N ASN A 159 1.13 12.62 -22.14
CA ASN A 159 2.35 11.90 -21.76
C ASN A 159 3.27 12.80 -20.91
N SER A 160 4.18 12.17 -20.16
CA SER A 160 5.24 12.88 -19.45
C SER A 160 6.03 13.76 -20.43
N ALA A 161 6.36 14.98 -20.02
CA ALA A 161 7.03 15.97 -20.85
C ALA A 161 6.37 16.23 -22.25
N ASN A 162 5.10 15.84 -22.41
CA ASN A 162 4.36 15.95 -23.68
C ASN A 162 5.04 15.19 -24.84
N GLU A 163 5.73 14.09 -24.53
CA GLU A 163 6.45 13.29 -25.54
C GLU A 163 5.51 12.56 -26.49
N SER A 164 5.81 12.61 -27.78
CA SER A 164 5.08 11.91 -28.84
C SER A 164 5.89 10.70 -29.33
N TYR A 165 5.24 9.55 -29.37
CA TYR A 165 5.87 8.28 -29.78
C TYR A 165 5.34 7.78 -31.13
N GLY A 166 4.44 8.54 -31.80
CA GLY A 166 3.83 8.11 -33.05
C GLY A 166 2.87 6.94 -32.87
N THR A 167 2.88 6.00 -33.82
CA THR A 167 2.11 4.76 -33.74
C THR A 167 2.96 3.67 -33.12
N ILE A 168 2.58 3.17 -31.94
CA ILE A 168 3.34 2.15 -31.20
C ILE A 168 2.44 0.99 -30.78
N SER A 169 3.06 -0.17 -30.54
CA SER A 169 2.34 -1.33 -29.98
C SER A 169 2.05 -1.14 -28.48
N LEU A 170 1.07 -1.86 -27.96
CA LEU A 170 0.75 -1.87 -26.53
C LEU A 170 1.97 -2.25 -25.68
N GLN A 171 2.78 -3.22 -26.14
CA GLN A 171 4.03 -3.57 -25.48
C GLN A 171 5.00 -2.38 -25.41
N GLN A 172 5.17 -1.65 -26.52
CA GLN A 172 6.02 -0.44 -26.55
C GLN A 172 5.42 0.66 -25.67
N ALA A 173 4.10 0.85 -25.71
CA ALA A 173 3.41 1.83 -24.87
C ALA A 173 3.62 1.57 -23.37
N PHE A 174 3.63 0.30 -22.95
CA PHE A 174 3.96 -0.09 -21.59
C PHE A 174 5.42 0.22 -21.26
N ALA A 175 6.35 -0.10 -22.16
CA ALA A 175 7.78 0.13 -21.96
C ALA A 175 8.13 1.63 -21.81
N VAL A 176 7.47 2.52 -22.58
CA VAL A 176 7.68 3.98 -22.48
C VAL A 176 6.70 4.64 -21.50
N SER A 177 5.82 3.86 -20.88
CA SER A 177 4.83 4.36 -19.91
C SER A 177 3.90 5.42 -20.47
N SER A 178 3.42 5.28 -21.71
CA SER A 178 2.54 6.26 -22.37
C SER A 178 1.19 6.37 -21.64
N ASN A 179 0.89 7.56 -21.08
CA ASN A 179 -0.42 7.84 -20.49
C ASN A 179 -1.52 7.86 -21.54
N VAL A 180 -1.22 8.44 -22.71
CA VAL A 180 -2.18 8.57 -23.82
C VAL A 180 -2.67 7.21 -24.30
N VAL A 181 -1.77 6.25 -24.47
CA VAL A 181 -2.15 4.88 -24.88
C VAL A 181 -2.92 4.17 -23.77
N PHE A 182 -2.45 4.26 -22.53
CA PHE A 182 -3.13 3.61 -21.42
C PHE A 182 -4.48 4.23 -21.09
N GLY A 183 -4.68 5.52 -21.40
CA GLY A 183 -5.99 6.17 -21.37
C GLY A 183 -6.95 5.61 -22.43
N GLN A 184 -6.47 5.40 -23.67
CA GLN A 184 -7.26 4.75 -24.73
C GLN A 184 -7.64 3.33 -24.32
N VAL A 185 -6.67 2.54 -23.89
CA VAL A 185 -6.87 1.14 -23.45
C VAL A 185 -7.86 1.05 -22.29
N ALA A 186 -7.77 1.95 -21.30
CA ALA A 186 -8.69 1.97 -20.17
C ALA A 186 -10.14 2.21 -20.58
N ASN A 187 -10.37 3.11 -21.55
CA ASN A 187 -11.71 3.35 -22.09
C ASN A 187 -12.23 2.15 -22.93
N GLU A 188 -11.36 1.48 -23.68
CA GLU A 188 -11.72 0.25 -24.40
C GLU A 188 -12.11 -0.88 -23.44
N VAL A 189 -11.39 -1.02 -22.32
CA VAL A 189 -11.68 -1.97 -21.23
C VAL A 189 -12.97 -1.59 -20.50
N GLY A 190 -13.19 -0.29 -20.31
CA GLY A 190 -14.32 0.28 -19.59
C GLY A 190 -14.10 0.34 -18.06
N ALA A 191 -14.72 1.36 -17.45
CA ALA A 191 -14.55 1.67 -16.02
C ALA A 191 -14.91 0.49 -15.10
N ASN A 192 -16.01 -0.20 -15.37
CA ASN A 192 -16.46 -1.36 -14.57
C ASN A 192 -15.40 -2.46 -14.52
N THR A 193 -14.88 -2.84 -15.68
CA THR A 193 -13.85 -3.89 -15.79
C THR A 193 -12.55 -3.44 -15.15
N LEU A 194 -12.15 -2.19 -15.37
CA LEU A 194 -10.95 -1.61 -14.76
C LEU A 194 -11.00 -1.68 -13.22
N VAL A 195 -12.12 -1.27 -12.62
CA VAL A 195 -12.34 -1.34 -11.16
C VAL A 195 -12.40 -2.79 -10.68
N GLN A 196 -13.02 -3.70 -11.43
CA GLN A 196 -13.05 -5.13 -11.11
C GLN A 196 -11.63 -5.71 -11.02
N PHE A 197 -10.78 -5.40 -12.00
CA PHE A 197 -9.38 -5.84 -11.98
C PHE A 197 -8.59 -5.18 -10.86
N ALA A 198 -8.79 -3.88 -10.61
CA ALA A 198 -8.17 -3.21 -9.46
C ALA A 198 -8.51 -3.92 -8.14
N ASN A 199 -9.78 -4.27 -7.93
CA ASN A 199 -10.21 -5.03 -6.74
C ASN A 199 -9.55 -6.42 -6.68
N ALA A 200 -9.38 -7.09 -7.81
CA ALA A 200 -8.68 -8.38 -7.88
C ALA A 200 -7.18 -8.26 -7.51
N PHE A 201 -6.56 -7.09 -7.77
CA PHE A 201 -5.22 -6.74 -7.31
C PHE A 201 -5.16 -6.25 -5.86
N GLY A 202 -6.30 -6.23 -5.15
CA GLY A 202 -6.37 -5.87 -3.72
C GLY A 202 -6.76 -4.41 -3.45
N TYR A 203 -7.06 -3.61 -4.46
CA TYR A 203 -7.59 -2.25 -4.23
C TYR A 203 -8.95 -2.31 -3.52
N GLY A 204 -9.25 -1.30 -2.71
CA GLY A 204 -10.49 -1.23 -1.95
C GLY A 204 -10.54 -2.16 -0.73
N GLN A 205 -9.49 -2.94 -0.47
CA GLN A 205 -9.44 -3.91 0.62
C GLN A 205 -8.40 -3.50 1.67
N LYS A 206 -8.70 -3.86 2.93
CA LYS A 206 -7.68 -3.84 3.99
C LYS A 206 -6.78 -5.05 3.79
N LEU A 207 -5.53 -4.80 3.50
CA LEU A 207 -4.52 -5.84 3.33
C LEU A 207 -3.79 -6.07 4.64
N GLY A 208 -3.20 -7.26 4.77
CA GLY A 208 -2.46 -7.68 5.97
C GLY A 208 -3.30 -8.58 6.87
N GLN A 209 -2.66 -9.63 7.39
CA GLN A 209 -3.29 -10.60 8.29
C GLN A 209 -3.02 -10.25 9.75
N ASP A 210 -1.78 -9.88 10.05
CA ASP A 210 -1.34 -9.56 11.41
C ASP A 210 -1.49 -8.07 11.72
N LEU A 211 -1.16 -7.20 10.75
CA LEU A 211 -1.38 -5.75 10.82
C LEU A 211 -2.29 -5.34 9.67
N THR A 212 -3.40 -4.68 10.00
CA THR A 212 -4.30 -4.13 8.97
C THR A 212 -3.73 -2.85 8.40
N SER A 213 -3.80 -2.71 7.06
CA SER A 213 -3.51 -1.46 6.36
C SER A 213 -4.78 -0.62 6.15
N ALA A 214 -4.60 0.66 5.81
CA ALA A 214 -5.68 1.43 5.22
C ALA A 214 -6.16 0.77 3.92
N ALA A 215 -7.47 0.81 3.66
CA ALA A 215 -8.01 0.37 2.38
C ALA A 215 -7.75 1.43 1.32
N SER A 216 -7.32 1.00 0.13
CA SER A 216 -7.23 1.91 -1.03
C SER A 216 -8.61 2.41 -1.43
N ILE A 217 -8.66 3.58 -2.04
CA ILE A 217 -9.90 4.19 -2.54
C ILE A 217 -9.93 4.03 -4.06
N MET A 218 -11.04 3.52 -4.58
CA MET A 218 -11.37 3.52 -6.00
C MET A 218 -12.67 4.27 -6.22
N ALA A 219 -12.74 5.06 -7.29
CA ALA A 219 -13.97 5.74 -7.68
C ALA A 219 -15.07 4.72 -8.03
N ASP A 220 -16.34 5.11 -7.85
CA ASP A 220 -17.48 4.34 -8.34
C ASP A 220 -17.45 4.33 -9.87
N PRO A 221 -17.31 3.17 -10.52
CA PRO A 221 -17.20 3.10 -11.97
C PRO A 221 -18.43 3.64 -12.71
N SER A 222 -19.61 3.66 -12.08
CA SER A 222 -20.84 4.19 -12.67
C SER A 222 -20.84 5.73 -12.79
N LEU A 223 -19.95 6.39 -12.05
CA LEU A 223 -19.80 7.85 -12.02
C LEU A 223 -18.61 8.33 -12.83
N MET A 224 -17.73 7.43 -13.28
CA MET A 224 -16.54 7.79 -14.04
C MET A 224 -16.86 8.22 -15.47
N THR A 225 -16.43 9.38 -15.84
CA THR A 225 -16.41 9.87 -17.23
C THR A 225 -15.33 9.15 -18.04
N GLU A 226 -15.35 9.28 -19.37
CA GLU A 226 -14.29 8.75 -20.24
C GLU A 226 -12.91 9.32 -19.89
N TRP A 227 -12.83 10.61 -19.57
CA TRP A 227 -11.59 11.27 -19.17
C TRP A 227 -11.07 10.74 -17.83
N GLU A 228 -11.95 10.57 -16.87
CA GLU A 228 -11.60 9.97 -15.56
C GLU A 228 -11.16 8.53 -15.71
N THR A 229 -11.86 7.73 -16.52
CA THR A 229 -11.47 6.36 -16.83
C THR A 229 -10.08 6.31 -17.47
N ALA A 230 -9.79 7.22 -18.40
CA ALA A 230 -8.48 7.30 -19.05
C ALA A 230 -7.36 7.59 -18.04
N TRP A 231 -7.55 8.58 -17.19
CA TRP A 231 -6.54 8.93 -16.16
C TRP A 231 -6.40 7.87 -15.08
N ALA A 232 -7.52 7.25 -14.66
CA ALA A 232 -7.46 6.12 -13.73
C ALA A 232 -6.66 4.96 -14.32
N GLY A 233 -6.84 4.64 -15.61
CA GLY A 233 -6.05 3.61 -16.29
C GLY A 233 -4.56 3.93 -16.41
N ALA A 234 -4.19 5.21 -16.40
CA ALA A 234 -2.81 5.66 -16.31
C ALA A 234 -2.27 5.73 -14.86
N GLY A 235 -3.15 5.49 -13.85
CA GLY A 235 -2.81 5.48 -12.44
C GLY A 235 -2.81 6.86 -11.77
N GLN A 236 -3.49 7.82 -12.37
CA GLN A 236 -3.65 9.15 -11.78
C GLN A 236 -4.95 9.22 -10.96
N PRO A 237 -4.95 9.97 -9.84
CA PRO A 237 -6.16 10.12 -9.05
C PRO A 237 -7.16 10.95 -9.83
N VAL A 238 -8.33 10.39 -10.05
CA VAL A 238 -9.46 11.10 -10.58
C VAL A 238 -10.62 10.83 -9.65
N GLY A 239 -11.08 11.86 -8.92
CA GLY A 239 -12.12 11.68 -7.91
C GLY A 239 -11.75 10.79 -6.73
N MET A 240 -10.46 10.68 -6.45
CA MET A 240 -9.89 9.95 -5.31
C MET A 240 -9.10 10.95 -4.47
N ASP A 241 -9.78 11.65 -3.58
CA ASP A 241 -9.20 12.44 -2.49
C ASP A 241 -9.07 11.59 -1.21
#